data_8029cfe128c8b3e61921beb6474375fe
#
_entry.id   8029cfe128c8b3e61921beb6474375fe
#
_cell.length_a   1.000
_cell.length_b   1.000
_cell.length_c   1.000
_cell.angle_alpha   90.00
_cell.angle_beta   90.00
_cell.angle_gamma   90.00
#
_symmetry.space_group_name_H-M   'P 1'
#
loop_
_entity.id
_entity.type
_entity.pdbx_description
1 polymer ?
#
loop_
_entity_poly.entity_id
_entity_poly.type
_entity_poly.pdbx_seq_one_letter_code
_entity_poly.pdbx_strand_id
1 'polypeptide(L)'
;MGLLLAGLLLLATAPTTAAAPTAAFHLDLAGRADYVAQTNLVQCVGASMQMMLNIISPQNDRSAATQLRLQKLARAWSGPSRNGRIRQGASVRGWAKGLTMVGGGPYQVVGANSIDTALLLAAKAMRTTGRPVGLLVWRGRHAWVMSGFRATRDPLVPGARVTEAIVEDPLYPYGGSSTWGRSPRPGEALSIAELGRQFVRRRQSNLSPTLSNKYVIVMPFEIHPSILRLHGLPATTAGV
;
A
#
# COMPACT_ATOMS: atom_id res chain seq x y z
N MET A 1 -64.19 -38.17 -37.24
CA MET A 1 -62.84 -38.75 -36.98
C MET A 1 -61.85 -37.58 -37.00
N GLY A 2 -61.48 -37.06 -35.82
CA GLY A 2 -60.51 -35.99 -35.68
C GLY A 2 -59.23 -36.52 -35.03
N LEU A 3 -58.07 -36.38 -35.69
CA LEU A 3 -56.77 -36.70 -35.16
C LEU A 3 -56.23 -35.49 -34.37
N LEU A 4 -56.00 -35.69 -33.08
CA LEU A 4 -55.23 -34.77 -32.23
C LEU A 4 -53.73 -35.09 -32.37
N LEU A 5 -52.93 -34.18 -32.96
CA LEU A 5 -51.48 -34.19 -32.90
C LEU A 5 -51.03 -33.58 -31.59
N ALA A 6 -50.46 -34.39 -30.71
CA ALA A 6 -49.77 -33.91 -29.49
C ALA A 6 -48.32 -33.53 -29.85
N GLY A 7 -48.02 -32.25 -29.88
CA GLY A 7 -46.64 -31.73 -30.04
C GLY A 7 -45.84 -31.88 -28.76
N LEU A 8 -44.76 -32.67 -28.76
CA LEU A 8 -43.82 -32.83 -27.67
C LEU A 8 -42.78 -31.68 -27.68
N LEU A 9 -42.89 -30.77 -26.72
CA LEU A 9 -41.93 -29.67 -26.58
C LEU A 9 -40.71 -30.20 -25.81
N LEU A 10 -39.57 -30.44 -26.47
CA LEU A 10 -38.28 -30.74 -25.83
C LEU A 10 -37.67 -29.44 -25.33
N LEU A 11 -37.69 -29.21 -24.01
CA LEU A 11 -36.92 -28.19 -23.33
C LEU A 11 -35.44 -28.63 -23.30
N ALA A 12 -34.61 -28.02 -24.15
CA ALA A 12 -33.15 -28.19 -24.08
C ALA A 12 -32.61 -27.39 -22.88
N THR A 13 -32.19 -28.12 -21.82
CA THR A 13 -31.43 -27.53 -20.70
C THR A 13 -30.00 -27.27 -21.15
N ALA A 14 -29.64 -26.00 -21.31
CA ALA A 14 -28.27 -25.60 -21.58
C ALA A 14 -27.37 -25.96 -20.37
N PRO A 15 -26.21 -26.57 -20.59
CA PRO A 15 -25.28 -26.87 -19.49
C PRO A 15 -24.78 -25.56 -18.86
N THR A 16 -25.02 -25.38 -17.57
CA THR A 16 -24.44 -24.30 -16.79
C THR A 16 -22.95 -24.61 -16.64
N THR A 17 -22.10 -23.96 -17.44
CA THR A 17 -20.65 -24.04 -17.29
C THR A 17 -20.29 -23.39 -15.95
N ALA A 18 -19.96 -24.19 -14.96
CA ALA A 18 -19.40 -23.73 -13.70
C ALA A 18 -18.07 -23.01 -14.02
N ALA A 19 -17.98 -21.72 -13.70
CA ALA A 19 -16.74 -20.97 -13.87
C ALA A 19 -15.63 -21.65 -13.04
N ALA A 20 -14.49 -21.95 -13.69
CA ALA A 20 -13.34 -22.51 -13.02
C ALA A 20 -12.96 -21.66 -11.80
N PRO A 21 -12.59 -22.27 -10.65
CA PRO A 21 -12.17 -21.52 -9.49
C PRO A 21 -10.98 -20.64 -9.85
N THR A 22 -11.15 -19.32 -9.70
CA THR A 22 -10.08 -18.35 -9.97
C THR A 22 -8.96 -18.58 -8.96
N ALA A 23 -7.75 -18.86 -9.43
CA ALA A 23 -6.59 -19.11 -8.56
C ALA A 23 -6.33 -17.91 -7.63
N ALA A 24 -6.03 -18.19 -6.36
CA ALA A 24 -5.59 -17.18 -5.40
C ALA A 24 -4.33 -16.50 -5.91
N PHE A 25 -4.23 -15.19 -5.67
CA PHE A 25 -3.09 -14.38 -6.09
C PHE A 25 -2.20 -14.01 -4.91
N HIS A 26 -0.89 -14.09 -5.09
CA HIS A 26 0.11 -13.73 -4.09
C HIS A 26 1.21 -12.86 -4.74
N LEU A 27 1.58 -11.79 -4.07
CA LEU A 27 2.72 -10.94 -4.40
C LEU A 27 3.47 -10.61 -3.11
N ASP A 28 4.77 -10.84 -3.09
CA ASP A 28 5.68 -10.38 -2.06
C ASP A 28 6.91 -9.78 -2.74
N LEU A 29 7.19 -8.51 -2.44
CA LEU A 29 8.29 -7.74 -3.06
C LEU A 29 9.53 -7.69 -2.16
N ALA A 30 9.40 -7.98 -0.84
CA ALA A 30 10.48 -7.81 0.10
C ALA A 30 11.33 -9.06 0.25
N GLY A 31 12.64 -8.86 0.35
CA GLY A 31 13.59 -9.84 0.87
C GLY A 31 13.91 -9.54 2.35
N ARG A 32 14.50 -10.52 3.06
CA ARG A 32 14.93 -10.35 4.46
C ARG A 32 15.93 -9.19 4.66
N ALA A 33 16.68 -8.85 3.63
CA ALA A 33 17.68 -7.79 3.65
C ALA A 33 17.07 -6.39 3.59
N ASP A 34 15.82 -6.24 3.17
CA ASP A 34 15.17 -4.95 2.95
C ASP A 34 14.69 -4.29 4.23
N TYR A 35 14.47 -5.08 5.29
CA TYR A 35 14.00 -4.57 6.57
C TYR A 35 15.01 -3.63 7.24
N VAL A 36 14.50 -2.49 7.72
CA VAL A 36 15.28 -1.49 8.47
C VAL A 36 14.50 -1.05 9.72
N ALA A 37 15.05 -1.33 10.90
CA ALA A 37 14.49 -0.80 12.14
C ALA A 37 14.71 0.71 12.26
N GLN A 38 13.71 1.43 12.78
CA GLN A 38 13.89 2.86 13.06
C GLN A 38 14.85 3.09 14.22
N THR A 39 15.68 4.09 14.13
CA THR A 39 16.73 4.39 15.12
C THR A 39 16.22 5.16 16.34
N ASN A 40 15.03 5.78 16.26
CA ASN A 40 14.35 6.43 17.37
C ASN A 40 12.84 6.56 17.09
N LEU A 41 12.07 7.01 18.09
CA LEU A 41 10.59 7.01 18.07
C LEU A 41 9.95 7.97 17.05
N VAL A 42 10.71 8.80 16.35
CA VAL A 42 10.18 9.78 15.39
C VAL A 42 10.62 9.54 13.94
N GLN A 43 11.41 8.48 13.70
CA GLN A 43 11.97 8.18 12.37
C GLN A 43 11.24 7.09 11.59
N CYS A 44 10.01 6.75 11.95
CA CYS A 44 9.23 5.73 11.26
C CYS A 44 9.13 5.97 9.75
N VAL A 45 8.92 7.21 9.30
CA VAL A 45 8.86 7.54 7.88
C VAL A 45 10.23 7.39 7.21
N GLY A 46 11.32 7.83 7.84
CA GLY A 46 12.68 7.65 7.31
C GLY A 46 13.05 6.18 7.13
N ALA A 47 12.74 5.34 8.12
CA ALA A 47 12.96 3.90 8.06
C ALA A 47 12.07 3.23 7.00
N SER A 48 10.78 3.59 6.95
CA SER A 48 9.86 3.09 5.93
C SER A 48 10.32 3.46 4.51
N MET A 49 10.79 4.70 4.29
CA MET A 49 11.35 5.11 2.99
C MET A 49 12.58 4.28 2.64
N GLN A 50 13.47 4.03 3.60
CA GLN A 50 14.68 3.24 3.39
C GLN A 50 14.34 1.80 3.01
N MET A 51 13.41 1.15 3.72
CA MET A 51 12.90 -0.19 3.35
C MET A 51 12.30 -0.20 1.95
N MET A 52 11.45 0.77 1.63
CA MET A 52 10.82 0.88 0.31
C MET A 52 11.86 1.03 -0.81
N LEU A 53 12.92 1.80 -0.58
CA LEU A 53 14.01 1.97 -1.55
C LEU A 53 14.85 0.70 -1.70
N ASN A 54 15.11 -0.04 -0.61
CA ASN A 54 15.77 -1.34 -0.66
C ASN A 54 14.97 -2.35 -1.51
N ILE A 55 13.63 -2.38 -1.35
CA ILE A 55 12.74 -3.24 -2.14
C ILE A 55 12.76 -2.84 -3.63
N ILE A 56 12.73 -1.54 -3.94
CA ILE A 56 12.67 -1.04 -5.32
C ILE A 56 14.01 -1.25 -6.04
N SER A 57 15.12 -1.05 -5.34
CA SER A 57 16.48 -1.17 -5.86
C SER A 57 17.36 -1.80 -4.79
N PRO A 58 17.59 -3.12 -4.84
CA PRO A 58 18.21 -3.87 -3.77
C PRO A 58 19.65 -3.38 -3.46
N GLN A 59 19.77 -2.44 -2.54
CA GLN A 59 21.04 -1.93 -2.03
C GLN A 59 21.34 -2.42 -0.62
N ASN A 60 20.32 -2.97 0.07
CA ASN A 60 20.42 -3.46 1.45
C ASN A 60 20.98 -2.41 2.42
N ASP A 61 20.72 -1.12 2.14
CA ASP A 61 21.21 -0.03 2.99
C ASP A 61 20.42 0.01 4.30
N ARG A 62 21.12 -0.22 5.41
CA ARG A 62 20.57 -0.19 6.78
C ARG A 62 21.22 0.90 7.62
N SER A 63 21.93 1.83 7.00
CA SER A 63 22.68 2.86 7.72
C SER A 63 21.76 3.88 8.39
N ALA A 64 22.06 4.23 9.64
CA ALA A 64 21.37 5.28 10.38
C ALA A 64 21.52 6.66 9.68
N ALA A 65 22.61 6.87 8.95
CA ALA A 65 22.86 8.09 8.20
C ALA A 65 21.87 8.27 7.06
N THR A 66 21.61 7.23 6.26
CA THR A 66 20.59 7.25 5.21
C THR A 66 19.19 7.46 5.80
N GLN A 67 18.86 6.73 6.88
CA GLN A 67 17.55 6.88 7.55
C GLN A 67 17.33 8.34 8.00
N LEU A 68 18.33 8.94 8.64
CA LEU A 68 18.27 10.34 9.08
C LEU A 68 18.11 11.31 7.90
N ARG A 69 18.85 11.09 6.80
CA ARG A 69 18.76 11.89 5.58
C ARG A 69 17.36 11.82 4.97
N LEU A 70 16.79 10.61 4.85
CA LEU A 70 15.43 10.41 4.34
C LEU A 70 14.37 11.04 5.25
N GLN A 71 14.51 10.93 6.56
CA GLN A 71 13.63 11.58 7.53
C GLN A 71 13.69 13.11 7.42
N LYS A 72 14.87 13.71 7.28
CA LYS A 72 15.05 15.16 7.07
C LYS A 72 14.36 15.59 5.77
N LEU A 73 14.55 14.87 4.69
CA LEU A 73 13.92 15.14 3.40
C LEU A 73 12.39 15.09 3.51
N ALA A 74 11.84 14.03 4.08
CA ALA A 74 10.40 13.91 4.27
C ALA A 74 9.83 15.03 5.16
N ARG A 75 10.57 15.45 6.19
CA ARG A 75 10.17 16.60 7.03
C ARG A 75 10.14 17.91 6.27
N ALA A 76 11.11 18.17 5.40
CA ALA A 76 11.16 19.38 4.58
C ALA A 76 9.90 19.53 3.70
N TRP A 77 9.34 18.42 3.22
CA TRP A 77 8.12 18.41 2.41
C TRP A 77 6.83 18.20 3.23
N SER A 78 6.91 18.17 4.55
CA SER A 78 5.75 17.90 5.41
C SER A 78 4.84 19.09 5.68
N GLY A 79 5.30 20.29 5.39
CA GLY A 79 4.62 21.53 5.79
C GLY A 79 4.68 21.80 7.30
N PRO A 80 4.13 22.90 7.78
CA PRO A 80 4.18 23.30 9.19
C PRO A 80 3.39 22.31 10.08
N SER A 81 3.76 22.25 11.35
CA SER A 81 2.96 21.55 12.37
C SER A 81 1.75 22.40 12.78
N ARG A 82 0.81 21.78 13.50
CA ARG A 82 -0.43 22.44 13.95
C ARG A 82 -0.20 23.75 14.73
N ASN A 83 0.92 23.88 15.40
CA ASN A 83 1.23 25.04 16.29
C ASN A 83 2.44 25.85 15.77
N GLY A 84 2.75 25.80 14.46
CA GLY A 84 3.93 26.46 13.91
C GLY A 84 5.28 25.87 14.36
N ARG A 85 5.28 24.88 15.27
CA ARG A 85 6.49 24.24 15.78
C ARG A 85 7.11 23.33 14.73
N ILE A 86 8.42 23.12 14.79
CA ILE A 86 9.11 22.15 13.95
C ILE A 86 8.54 20.76 14.23
N ARG A 87 8.05 20.10 13.17
CA ARG A 87 7.52 18.74 13.25
C ARG A 87 8.64 17.75 13.59
N GLN A 88 8.44 16.94 14.63
CA GLN A 88 9.40 15.87 14.99
C GLN A 88 9.36 14.72 13.97
N GLY A 89 8.16 14.18 13.66
CA GLY A 89 7.96 13.20 12.61
C GLY A 89 7.76 13.85 11.23
N ALA A 90 7.57 13.02 10.21
CA ALA A 90 7.21 13.46 8.87
C ALA A 90 5.74 13.18 8.56
N SER A 91 5.15 13.93 7.61
CA SER A 91 3.80 13.70 7.12
C SER A 91 3.78 12.70 5.96
N VAL A 92 2.60 12.12 5.68
CA VAL A 92 2.39 11.26 4.49
C VAL A 92 2.68 12.01 3.18
N ARG A 93 2.42 13.33 3.11
CA ARG A 93 2.79 14.17 1.97
C ARG A 93 4.31 14.24 1.82
N GLY A 94 5.02 14.45 2.92
CA GLY A 94 6.48 14.46 2.93
C GLY A 94 7.06 13.09 2.59
N TRP A 95 6.42 12.01 3.04
CA TRP A 95 6.79 10.65 2.68
C TRP A 95 6.68 10.40 1.17
N ALA A 96 5.51 10.66 0.57
CA ALA A 96 5.28 10.48 -0.86
C ALA A 96 6.25 11.33 -1.69
N LYS A 97 6.38 12.63 -1.36
CA LYS A 97 7.26 13.55 -2.09
C LYS A 97 8.73 13.16 -1.93
N GLY A 98 9.13 12.75 -0.72
CA GLY A 98 10.49 12.28 -0.44
C GLY A 98 10.88 11.08 -1.29
N LEU A 99 10.03 10.04 -1.37
CA LEU A 99 10.25 8.87 -2.23
C LEU A 99 10.42 9.27 -3.70
N THR A 100 9.55 10.14 -4.20
CA THR A 100 9.64 10.64 -5.59
C THR A 100 10.98 11.35 -5.85
N MET A 101 11.44 12.16 -4.90
CA MET A 101 12.67 12.96 -5.02
C MET A 101 13.96 12.13 -4.99
N VAL A 102 13.95 10.98 -4.32
CA VAL A 102 15.15 10.10 -4.21
C VAL A 102 15.16 8.96 -5.23
N GLY A 103 14.31 9.02 -6.25
CA GLY A 103 14.32 8.02 -7.31
C GLY A 103 13.48 6.76 -7.04
N GLY A 104 12.70 6.73 -5.94
CA GLY A 104 11.75 5.64 -5.69
C GLY A 104 10.59 5.58 -6.70
N GLY A 105 10.50 6.54 -7.61
CA GLY A 105 9.42 6.72 -8.57
C GLY A 105 8.29 7.60 -8.05
N PRO A 106 7.26 7.87 -8.86
CA PRO A 106 6.15 8.72 -8.45
C PRO A 106 5.29 8.05 -7.39
N TYR A 107 5.10 8.75 -6.25
CA TYR A 107 4.24 8.35 -5.14
C TYR A 107 3.21 9.42 -4.84
N GLN A 108 2.02 9.00 -4.44
CA GLN A 108 0.92 9.87 -4.02
C GLN A 108 0.30 9.42 -2.70
N VAL A 109 -0.44 10.34 -2.07
CA VAL A 109 -1.21 10.04 -0.86
C VAL A 109 -2.66 9.83 -1.22
N VAL A 110 -3.23 8.70 -0.79
CA VAL A 110 -4.63 8.36 -1.03
C VAL A 110 -5.33 8.08 0.29
N GLY A 111 -6.54 8.60 0.44
CA GLY A 111 -7.43 8.33 1.56
C GLY A 111 -8.66 7.55 1.12
N ALA A 112 -8.86 6.34 1.62
CA ALA A 112 -9.99 5.48 1.31
C ALA A 112 -11.04 5.46 2.44
N ASN A 113 -12.31 5.20 2.11
CA ASN A 113 -13.41 5.16 3.08
C ASN A 113 -13.48 3.83 3.85
N SER A 114 -12.95 2.73 3.29
CA SER A 114 -12.89 1.42 3.93
C SER A 114 -11.49 0.84 3.85
N ILE A 115 -11.19 -0.11 4.74
CA ILE A 115 -9.93 -0.86 4.72
C ILE A 115 -9.81 -1.67 3.43
N ASP A 116 -10.90 -2.31 2.99
CA ASP A 116 -10.91 -3.11 1.76
C ASP A 116 -10.58 -2.28 0.53
N THR A 117 -11.16 -1.06 0.43
CA THR A 117 -10.85 -0.13 -0.66
C THR A 117 -9.38 0.30 -0.60
N ALA A 118 -8.85 0.63 0.58
CA ALA A 118 -7.45 1.02 0.73
C ALA A 118 -6.51 -0.09 0.30
N LEU A 119 -6.76 -1.32 0.74
CA LEU A 119 -5.92 -2.47 0.44
C LEU A 119 -6.03 -2.92 -1.02
N LEU A 120 -7.22 -2.84 -1.61
CA LEU A 120 -7.37 -3.14 -3.04
C LEU A 120 -6.65 -2.12 -3.92
N LEU A 121 -6.70 -0.83 -3.57
CA LEU A 121 -5.92 0.21 -4.26
C LEU A 121 -4.41 -0.02 -4.11
N ALA A 122 -3.96 -0.35 -2.89
CA ALA A 122 -2.56 -0.71 -2.62
C ALA A 122 -2.12 -1.91 -3.46
N ALA A 123 -2.90 -3.00 -3.45
CA ALA A 123 -2.61 -4.22 -4.21
C ALA A 123 -2.54 -3.97 -5.72
N LYS A 124 -3.47 -3.18 -6.28
CA LYS A 124 -3.44 -2.77 -7.68
C LYS A 124 -2.17 -1.98 -8.01
N ALA A 125 -1.83 -0.99 -7.18
CA ALA A 125 -0.62 -0.19 -7.37
C ALA A 125 0.64 -1.05 -7.33
N MET A 126 0.77 -1.95 -6.34
CA MET A 126 1.88 -2.89 -6.23
C MET A 126 1.97 -3.83 -7.44
N ARG A 127 0.83 -4.40 -7.87
CA ARG A 127 0.75 -5.31 -9.03
C ARG A 127 1.17 -4.63 -10.33
N THR A 128 0.79 -3.36 -10.51
CA THR A 128 1.09 -2.59 -11.72
C THR A 128 2.52 -2.06 -11.74
N THR A 129 3.04 -1.62 -10.59
CA THR A 129 4.32 -0.88 -10.55
C THR A 129 5.50 -1.71 -10.04
N GLY A 130 5.27 -2.86 -9.41
CA GLY A 130 6.31 -3.62 -8.72
C GLY A 130 6.92 -2.88 -7.51
N ARG A 131 6.18 -1.92 -6.90
CA ARG A 131 6.70 -1.07 -5.81
C ARG A 131 5.84 -1.20 -4.55
N PRO A 132 6.44 -1.16 -3.35
CA PRO A 132 5.71 -1.28 -2.08
C PRO A 132 4.85 -0.06 -1.78
N VAL A 133 3.94 -0.20 -0.82
CA VAL A 133 3.00 0.84 -0.40
C VAL A 133 3.20 1.19 1.07
N GLY A 134 3.16 2.47 1.43
CA GLY A 134 3.17 2.91 2.80
C GLY A 134 1.77 2.89 3.42
N LEU A 135 1.64 2.39 4.65
CA LEU A 135 0.41 2.40 5.45
C LEU A 135 0.56 3.39 6.61
N LEU A 136 -0.38 4.30 6.76
CA LEU A 136 -0.43 5.21 7.90
C LEU A 136 -1.27 4.58 9.01
N VAL A 137 -0.61 3.96 9.97
CA VAL A 137 -1.24 3.21 11.07
C VAL A 137 -1.44 4.06 12.35
N TRP A 138 -2.09 3.50 13.40
CA TRP A 138 -2.30 4.10 14.70
C TRP A 138 -2.98 5.47 14.65
N ARG A 139 -4.05 5.57 13.89
CA ARG A 139 -4.79 6.83 13.67
C ARG A 139 -3.92 7.97 13.12
N GLY A 140 -2.87 7.65 12.37
CA GLY A 140 -1.97 8.62 11.76
C GLY A 140 -0.71 8.94 12.56
N ARG A 141 -0.30 8.08 13.48
CA ARG A 141 0.86 8.30 14.36
C ARG A 141 2.09 7.51 13.96
N HIS A 142 1.93 6.46 13.14
CA HIS A 142 3.02 5.56 12.79
C HIS A 142 2.94 5.15 11.31
N ALA A 143 4.07 4.78 10.74
CA ALA A 143 4.24 4.42 9.34
C ALA A 143 4.73 2.97 9.24
N TRP A 144 4.03 2.13 8.47
CA TRP A 144 4.43 0.80 8.07
C TRP A 144 4.62 0.72 6.56
N VAL A 145 5.34 -0.30 6.10
CA VAL A 145 5.41 -0.67 4.69
C VAL A 145 4.56 -1.91 4.46
N MET A 146 3.70 -1.89 3.45
CA MET A 146 3.08 -3.06 2.87
C MET A 146 3.98 -3.51 1.73
N SER A 147 4.69 -4.62 1.94
CA SER A 147 5.66 -5.19 0.99
C SER A 147 5.04 -6.26 0.10
N GLY A 148 3.87 -6.78 0.49
CA GLY A 148 3.17 -7.83 -0.25
C GLY A 148 1.71 -7.96 0.15
N PHE A 149 1.03 -8.91 -0.50
CA PHE A 149 -0.37 -9.26 -0.19
C PHE A 149 -0.75 -10.62 -0.74
N ARG A 150 -1.84 -11.18 -0.16
CA ARG A 150 -2.61 -12.26 -0.76
C ARG A 150 -4.00 -11.78 -1.10
N ALA A 151 -4.57 -12.29 -2.20
CA ALA A 151 -5.89 -11.90 -2.67
C ALA A 151 -6.65 -13.10 -3.25
N THR A 152 -7.97 -12.99 -3.34
CA THR A 152 -8.84 -14.03 -3.90
C THR A 152 -8.56 -14.30 -5.38
N ARG A 153 -7.98 -13.32 -6.10
CA ARG A 153 -7.55 -13.36 -7.51
C ARG A 153 -6.65 -12.17 -7.81
N ASP A 154 -6.10 -12.08 -9.02
CA ASP A 154 -5.31 -10.91 -9.46
C ASP A 154 -6.09 -9.61 -9.14
N PRO A 155 -5.47 -8.63 -8.43
CA PRO A 155 -6.16 -7.40 -8.02
C PRO A 155 -6.63 -6.54 -9.20
N LEU A 156 -6.13 -6.76 -10.41
CA LEU A 156 -6.58 -6.06 -11.62
C LEU A 156 -7.89 -6.65 -12.17
N VAL A 157 -8.28 -7.84 -11.76
CA VAL A 157 -9.53 -8.49 -12.18
C VAL A 157 -10.71 -8.01 -11.31
N PRO A 158 -11.88 -7.71 -11.89
CA PRO A 158 -13.06 -7.34 -11.12
C PRO A 158 -13.43 -8.36 -10.04
N GLY A 159 -13.88 -7.88 -8.89
CA GLY A 159 -14.27 -8.73 -7.75
C GLY A 159 -13.09 -9.29 -6.92
N ALA A 160 -11.86 -8.88 -7.21
CA ALA A 160 -10.70 -9.20 -6.36
C ALA A 160 -10.85 -8.60 -4.96
N ARG A 161 -10.43 -9.35 -3.94
CA ARG A 161 -10.37 -8.90 -2.55
C ARG A 161 -9.03 -9.29 -1.96
N VAL A 162 -8.38 -8.38 -1.26
CA VAL A 162 -7.18 -8.67 -0.46
C VAL A 162 -7.62 -9.46 0.77
N THR A 163 -6.95 -10.56 1.07
CA THR A 163 -7.21 -11.42 2.22
C THR A 163 -6.18 -11.26 3.32
N GLU A 164 -4.94 -10.95 2.93
CA GLU A 164 -3.83 -10.69 3.86
C GLU A 164 -2.92 -9.61 3.29
N ALA A 165 -2.31 -8.83 4.17
CA ALA A 165 -1.24 -7.88 3.84
C ALA A 165 0.07 -8.35 4.46
N ILE A 166 1.15 -8.34 3.69
CA ILE A 166 2.52 -8.61 4.17
C ILE A 166 3.11 -7.27 4.54
N VAL A 167 3.59 -7.12 5.77
CA VAL A 167 3.95 -5.81 6.34
C VAL A 167 5.31 -5.78 7.01
N GLU A 168 5.90 -4.57 7.02
CA GLU A 168 7.13 -4.23 7.72
C GLU A 168 6.85 -3.11 8.72
N ASP A 169 6.96 -3.41 10.02
CA ASP A 169 6.90 -2.39 11.08
C ASP A 169 8.32 -1.95 11.44
N PRO A 170 8.74 -0.70 11.13
CA PRO A 170 10.08 -0.25 11.46
C PRO A 170 10.35 -0.16 12.97
N LEU A 171 9.32 -0.26 13.81
CA LEU A 171 9.45 -0.27 15.27
C LEU A 171 9.53 -1.69 15.86
N TYR A 172 9.46 -2.75 15.04
CA TYR A 172 9.61 -4.12 15.54
C TYR A 172 10.96 -4.32 16.25
N PRO A 173 10.99 -5.00 17.42
CA PRO A 173 9.86 -5.66 18.10
C PRO A 173 9.08 -4.77 19.08
N TYR A 174 9.39 -3.49 19.19
CA TYR A 174 8.90 -2.56 20.22
C TYR A 174 7.59 -1.83 19.85
N GLY A 175 7.04 -2.04 18.65
CA GLY A 175 5.82 -1.38 18.15
C GLY A 175 4.51 -1.86 18.80
N GLY A 176 4.57 -2.86 19.68
CA GLY A 176 3.40 -3.41 20.36
C GLY A 176 2.89 -2.53 21.49
N SER A 177 1.58 -2.58 21.74
CA SER A 177 0.95 -1.95 22.89
C SER A 177 -0.42 -2.58 23.20
N SER A 178 -0.96 -2.32 24.41
CA SER A 178 -2.32 -2.74 24.77
C SER A 178 -3.40 -2.15 23.83
N THR A 179 -3.16 -0.96 23.30
CA THR A 179 -4.10 -0.28 22.37
C THR A 179 -4.04 -0.84 20.95
N TRP A 180 -2.85 -1.19 20.44
CA TRP A 180 -2.64 -1.53 19.04
C TRP A 180 -2.36 -3.01 18.80
N GLY A 181 -2.11 -3.79 19.86
CA GLY A 181 -1.69 -5.17 19.76
C GLY A 181 -0.18 -5.29 19.61
N ARG A 182 0.29 -6.45 19.14
CA ARG A 182 1.71 -6.73 18.96
C ARG A 182 2.28 -6.04 17.71
N SER A 183 3.57 -5.76 17.73
CA SER A 183 4.33 -5.40 16.54
C SER A 183 4.49 -6.65 15.65
N PRO A 184 4.10 -6.60 14.35
CA PRO A 184 4.30 -7.72 13.45
C PRO A 184 5.80 -7.92 13.17
N ARG A 185 6.18 -9.16 12.93
CA ARG A 185 7.55 -9.47 12.46
C ARG A 185 7.74 -8.93 11.04
N PRO A 186 8.97 -8.58 10.65
CA PRO A 186 9.26 -8.23 9.28
C PRO A 186 8.80 -9.32 8.30
N GLY A 187 8.06 -8.93 7.25
CA GLY A 187 7.50 -9.85 6.27
C GLY A 187 6.33 -10.70 6.77
N GLU A 188 5.71 -10.33 7.89
CA GLU A 188 4.57 -11.07 8.40
C GLU A 188 3.30 -10.79 7.60
N ALA A 189 2.61 -11.86 7.19
CA ALA A 189 1.29 -11.78 6.58
C ALA A 189 0.23 -11.65 7.68
N LEU A 190 -0.49 -10.53 7.68
CA LEU A 190 -1.59 -10.25 8.60
C LEU A 190 -2.92 -10.42 7.87
N SER A 191 -3.86 -11.13 8.47
CA SER A 191 -5.26 -11.11 8.05
C SER A 191 -5.82 -9.68 8.12
N ILE A 192 -6.88 -9.40 7.36
CA ILE A 192 -7.52 -8.08 7.39
C ILE A 192 -8.03 -7.72 8.80
N ALA A 193 -8.47 -8.70 9.58
CA ALA A 193 -8.90 -8.50 10.96
C ALA A 193 -7.74 -8.10 11.88
N GLU A 194 -6.58 -8.73 11.76
CA GLU A 194 -5.38 -8.39 12.53
C GLU A 194 -4.83 -7.03 12.12
N LEU A 195 -4.67 -6.79 10.83
CA LEU A 195 -4.22 -5.51 10.30
C LEU A 195 -5.15 -4.37 10.74
N GLY A 196 -6.46 -4.58 10.71
CA GLY A 196 -7.49 -3.61 11.05
C GLY A 196 -7.46 -3.12 12.50
N ARG A 197 -6.76 -3.81 13.41
CA ARG A 197 -6.51 -3.32 14.77
C ARG A 197 -5.54 -2.14 14.78
N GLN A 198 -4.64 -2.06 13.81
CA GLN A 198 -3.57 -1.08 13.72
C GLN A 198 -3.73 -0.11 12.55
N PHE A 199 -4.11 -0.62 11.38
CA PHE A 199 -4.45 0.20 10.22
C PHE A 199 -5.90 0.66 10.35
N VAL A 200 -6.09 1.76 11.05
CA VAL A 200 -7.39 2.37 11.35
C VAL A 200 -7.49 3.77 10.77
N ARG A 201 -8.70 4.29 10.68
CA ARG A 201 -8.96 5.63 10.12
C ARG A 201 -8.14 6.69 10.84
N ARG A 202 -7.51 7.56 10.07
CA ARG A 202 -6.76 8.71 10.57
C ARG A 202 -7.66 9.63 11.40
N ARG A 203 -7.12 10.21 12.47
CA ARG A 203 -7.83 11.24 13.23
C ARG A 203 -8.21 12.44 12.36
N GLN A 204 -9.30 13.10 12.72
CA GLN A 204 -9.68 14.37 12.10
C GLN A 204 -8.55 15.40 12.25
N SER A 205 -8.30 16.14 11.18
CA SER A 205 -7.23 17.15 11.14
C SER A 205 -7.59 18.26 10.18
N ASN A 206 -7.59 19.50 10.67
CA ASN A 206 -7.82 20.69 9.84
C ASN A 206 -6.66 20.94 8.85
N LEU A 207 -5.45 20.41 9.13
CA LEU A 207 -4.29 20.53 8.21
C LEU A 207 -4.37 19.58 7.01
N SER A 208 -5.26 18.62 7.01
CA SER A 208 -5.47 17.69 5.91
C SER A 208 -6.91 17.17 5.96
N PRO A 209 -7.90 18.03 5.69
CA PRO A 209 -9.32 17.66 5.81
C PRO A 209 -9.69 16.50 4.88
N THR A 210 -9.12 16.43 3.68
CA THR A 210 -9.36 15.37 2.69
C THR A 210 -8.91 13.98 3.15
N LEU A 211 -7.99 13.91 4.12
CA LEU A 211 -7.48 12.66 4.70
C LEU A 211 -8.08 12.36 6.08
N SER A 212 -8.92 13.26 6.60
CA SER A 212 -9.59 13.08 7.88
C SER A 212 -10.57 11.92 7.81
N ASN A 213 -10.57 11.08 8.83
CA ASN A 213 -11.44 9.91 8.93
C ASN A 213 -11.33 8.91 7.75
N LYS A 214 -10.14 8.81 7.14
CA LYS A 214 -9.81 7.90 6.04
C LYS A 214 -8.75 6.89 6.46
N TYR A 215 -8.74 5.74 5.80
CA TYR A 215 -7.59 4.85 5.73
C TYR A 215 -6.60 5.46 4.75
N VAL A 216 -5.38 5.77 5.21
CA VAL A 216 -4.43 6.56 4.42
C VAL A 216 -3.26 5.70 4.00
N ILE A 217 -2.98 5.70 2.70
CA ILE A 217 -1.85 5.01 2.09
C ILE A 217 -0.98 5.97 1.31
N VAL A 218 0.31 5.64 1.21
CA VAL A 218 1.30 6.26 0.33
C VAL A 218 1.62 5.24 -0.75
N MET A 219 1.07 5.43 -1.95
CA MET A 219 1.12 4.42 -3.01
C MET A 219 1.83 4.93 -4.26
N PRO A 220 2.56 4.05 -4.96
CA PRO A 220 3.13 4.37 -6.25
C PRO A 220 2.04 4.50 -7.30
N PHE A 221 2.34 5.22 -8.37
CA PHE A 221 1.51 5.28 -9.57
C PHE A 221 2.38 5.35 -10.82
N GLU A 222 1.82 4.96 -11.94
CA GLU A 222 2.46 5.14 -13.25
C GLU A 222 2.01 6.46 -13.86
N ILE A 223 2.95 7.18 -14.45
CA ILE A 223 2.63 8.35 -15.27
C ILE A 223 2.31 7.82 -16.67
N HIS A 224 1.07 8.02 -17.11
CA HIS A 224 0.66 7.55 -18.43
C HIS A 224 1.57 8.13 -19.54
N PRO A 225 2.04 7.32 -20.51
CA PRO A 225 3.00 7.76 -21.52
C PRO A 225 2.56 9.00 -22.32
N SER A 226 1.25 9.22 -22.49
CA SER A 226 0.72 10.42 -23.13
C SER A 226 1.02 11.71 -22.37
N ILE A 227 1.02 11.66 -21.04
CA ILE A 227 1.35 12.82 -20.17
C ILE A 227 2.84 13.14 -20.31
N LEU A 228 3.70 12.12 -20.33
CA LEU A 228 5.14 12.29 -20.52
C LEU A 228 5.42 12.96 -21.88
N ARG A 229 4.75 12.52 -22.95
CA ARG A 229 4.88 13.10 -24.30
C ARG A 229 4.42 14.55 -24.37
N LEU A 230 3.33 14.90 -23.69
CA LEU A 230 2.84 16.29 -23.62
C LEU A 230 3.85 17.25 -23.00
N HIS A 231 4.73 16.75 -22.13
CA HIS A 231 5.77 17.51 -21.47
C HIS A 231 7.17 17.29 -22.04
N GLY A 232 7.29 16.65 -23.22
CA GLY A 232 8.58 16.38 -23.88
C GLY A 232 9.49 15.41 -23.13
N LEU A 233 8.95 14.64 -22.19
CA LEU A 233 9.70 13.65 -21.39
C LEU A 233 9.68 12.28 -22.10
N PRO A 234 10.80 11.52 -22.05
CA PRO A 234 10.83 10.17 -22.61
C PRO A 234 9.86 9.26 -21.87
N ALA A 235 9.10 8.46 -22.60
CA ALA A 235 8.31 7.37 -22.01
C ALA A 235 9.31 6.34 -21.46
N THR A 236 9.38 6.19 -20.13
CA THR A 236 10.17 5.14 -19.51
C THR A 236 9.50 3.80 -19.83
N THR A 237 10.09 3.03 -20.75
CA THR A 237 9.73 1.63 -20.93
C THR A 237 10.19 0.91 -19.68
N ALA A 238 9.24 0.41 -18.87
CA ALA A 238 9.55 -0.57 -17.84
C ALA A 238 10.23 -1.75 -18.56
N GLY A 239 11.50 -1.99 -18.27
CA GLY A 239 12.22 -3.17 -18.75
C GLY A 239 11.48 -4.42 -18.27
N VAL A 240 11.30 -5.33 -19.22
CA VAL A 240 10.79 -6.70 -19.05
C VAL A 240 11.75 -7.50 -18.17
#